data_7e238eff50e000a646b12c5ffd72878c
#
_entry.id   7e238eff50e000a646b12c5ffd72878c
#
_cell.length_a   1.000
_cell.length_b   1.000
_cell.length_c   1.000
_cell.angle_alpha   90.00
_cell.angle_beta   90.00
_cell.angle_gamma   90.00
#
_symmetry.space_group_name_H-M   'P 1'
#
loop_
_entity.id
_entity.type
_entity.pdbx_description
1 polymer ?
#
loop_
_entity_poly.entity_id
_entity_poly.type
_entity_poly.pdbx_seq_one_letter_code
_entity_poly.pdbx_strand_id
1 'polypeptide(L)'
;AILWLAGMGEGNYADAVAICNQTRTVHGKLPAKQVNSLEEAWKFYKQERRCELTMENDYYWTLLRWGKHGGYANNGVAPGGKIAGFTEIPTYVEIKNDRKSFYVGKVTHGDNDIREFREDRRYLLPIPQGQIDRNANLGPQNPGW
;
A
#
# COMPACT_ATOMS: atom_id res chain seq x y z
N ALA A 1 2.49 13.88 0.51
CA ALA A 1 1.96 15.22 0.26
C ALA A 1 2.35 15.76 -1.13
N ILE A 2 3.64 15.76 -1.48
CA ILE A 2 4.11 16.31 -2.77
C ILE A 2 3.45 15.61 -3.96
N LEU A 3 3.39 14.29 -3.98
CA LEU A 3 2.71 13.55 -5.04
C LEU A 3 1.20 13.77 -5.07
N TRP A 4 0.59 13.92 -3.92
CA TRP A 4 -0.84 14.22 -3.84
C TRP A 4 -1.17 15.59 -4.44
N LEU A 5 -0.39 16.62 -4.09
CA LEU A 5 -0.51 17.95 -4.67
C LEU A 5 -0.25 17.94 -6.18
N ALA A 6 0.77 17.20 -6.63
CA ALA A 6 1.06 17.04 -8.05
C ALA A 6 -0.11 16.38 -8.81
N GLY A 7 -0.78 15.40 -8.19
CA GLY A 7 -1.97 14.76 -8.74
C GLY A 7 -3.17 15.69 -8.85
N MET A 8 -3.22 16.72 -8.01
CA MET A 8 -4.22 17.79 -8.08
C MET A 8 -3.84 18.95 -8.99
N GLY A 9 -2.66 18.92 -9.62
CA GLY A 9 -2.15 20.00 -10.45
C GLY A 9 -1.43 21.12 -9.69
N GLU A 10 -1.25 20.97 -8.37
CA GLU A 10 -0.70 22.02 -7.50
C GLU A 10 0.76 21.78 -7.08
N GLY A 11 1.36 20.68 -7.52
CA GLY A 11 2.69 20.28 -7.10
C GLY A 11 3.56 19.73 -8.21
N ASN A 12 4.83 19.53 -7.91
CA ASN A 12 5.79 18.95 -8.83
C ASN A 12 6.24 17.56 -8.33
N TYR A 13 5.94 16.52 -9.10
CA TYR A 13 6.33 15.16 -8.74
C TYR A 13 7.86 14.95 -8.74
N ALA A 14 8.63 15.81 -9.42
CA ALA A 14 10.08 15.72 -9.46
C ALA A 14 10.70 15.81 -8.05
N ASP A 15 10.13 16.61 -7.17
CA ASP A 15 10.60 16.74 -5.78
C ASP A 15 10.39 15.43 -5.01
N ALA A 16 9.25 14.78 -5.20
CA ALA A 16 8.99 13.48 -4.60
C ALA A 16 9.94 12.40 -5.13
N VAL A 17 10.22 12.41 -6.43
CA VAL A 17 11.18 11.51 -7.07
C VAL A 17 12.61 11.74 -6.55
N ALA A 18 13.01 12.99 -6.34
CA ALA A 18 14.31 13.35 -5.77
C ALA A 18 14.46 12.78 -4.35
N ILE A 19 13.44 12.92 -3.49
CA ILE A 19 13.42 12.37 -2.13
C ILE A 19 13.51 10.83 -2.17
N CYS A 20 12.72 10.17 -3.00
CA CYS A 20 12.77 8.72 -3.16
C CYS A 20 14.14 8.25 -3.64
N ASN A 21 14.75 8.96 -4.58
CA ASN A 21 16.08 8.65 -5.07
C ASN A 21 17.17 8.86 -3.99
N GLN A 22 17.02 9.85 -3.14
CA GLN A 22 17.93 10.04 -2.00
C GLN A 22 17.90 8.82 -1.08
N THR A 23 16.71 8.37 -0.68
CA THR A 23 16.55 7.15 0.13
C THR A 23 17.14 5.94 -0.57
N ARG A 24 16.80 5.73 -1.84
CA ARG A 24 17.25 4.61 -2.65
C ARG A 24 18.79 4.55 -2.80
N THR A 25 19.43 5.68 -3.01
CA THR A 25 20.89 5.71 -3.24
C THR A 25 21.69 5.67 -1.94
N VAL A 26 21.20 6.32 -0.88
CA VAL A 26 21.90 6.41 0.41
C VAL A 26 21.68 5.14 1.23
N HIS A 27 20.45 4.70 1.40
CA HIS A 27 20.12 3.53 2.21
C HIS A 27 20.23 2.24 1.39
N GLY A 28 19.54 2.19 0.25
CA GLY A 28 19.48 0.99 -0.58
C GLY A 28 20.74 0.70 -1.38
N LYS A 29 21.66 1.68 -1.50
CA LYS A 29 22.86 1.57 -2.36
C LYS A 29 22.53 1.18 -3.81
N LEU A 30 21.37 1.56 -4.28
CA LEU A 30 20.87 1.29 -5.62
C LEU A 30 20.99 2.53 -6.50
N PRO A 31 21.10 2.37 -7.82
CA PRO A 31 21.16 3.51 -8.72
C PRO A 31 19.86 4.33 -8.68
N ALA A 32 19.98 5.63 -8.87
CA ALA A 32 18.82 6.51 -9.00
C ALA A 32 17.93 6.09 -10.17
N LYS A 33 16.63 6.19 -9.97
CA LYS A 33 15.63 5.86 -10.99
C LYS A 33 15.18 7.12 -11.72
N GLN A 34 15.14 7.06 -13.05
CA GLN A 34 14.52 8.07 -13.87
C GLN A 34 13.01 7.85 -13.94
N VAL A 35 12.26 8.93 -13.82
CA VAL A 35 10.79 8.93 -13.81
C VAL A 35 10.31 10.08 -14.69
N ASN A 36 9.45 9.78 -15.65
CA ASN A 36 9.05 10.72 -16.70
C ASN A 36 7.56 11.12 -16.63
N SER A 37 6.80 10.57 -15.69
CA SER A 37 5.39 10.90 -15.53
C SER A 37 4.96 10.83 -14.07
N LEU A 38 3.84 11.50 -13.76
CA LEU A 38 3.24 11.43 -12.43
C LEU A 38 2.82 10.00 -12.06
N GLU A 39 2.33 9.22 -13.03
CA GLU A 39 1.96 7.83 -12.80
C GLU A 39 3.17 6.97 -12.42
N GLU A 40 4.28 7.15 -13.14
CA GLU A 40 5.54 6.47 -12.80
C GLU A 40 6.09 6.91 -11.45
N ALA A 41 5.96 8.19 -11.11
CA ALA A 41 6.34 8.73 -9.80
C ALA A 41 5.56 8.06 -8.66
N TRP A 42 4.25 7.87 -8.84
CA TRP A 42 3.42 7.15 -7.88
C TRP A 42 3.83 5.68 -7.73
N LYS A 43 4.07 4.99 -8.84
CA LYS A 43 4.56 3.59 -8.81
C LYS A 43 5.91 3.49 -8.09
N PHE A 44 6.80 4.40 -8.40
CA PHE A 44 8.12 4.45 -7.78
C PHE A 44 8.03 4.73 -6.28
N TYR A 45 7.30 5.75 -5.87
CA TYR A 45 7.08 6.09 -4.47
C TYR A 45 6.48 4.93 -3.67
N LYS A 46 5.44 4.28 -4.21
CA LYS A 46 4.81 3.13 -3.54
C LYS A 46 5.80 1.99 -3.33
N GLN A 47 6.62 1.72 -4.33
CA GLN A 47 7.64 0.67 -4.25
C GLN A 47 8.73 1.01 -3.22
N GLU A 48 9.31 2.22 -3.29
CA GLU A 48 10.35 2.64 -2.35
C GLU A 48 9.83 2.67 -0.91
N ARG A 49 8.62 3.22 -0.69
CA ARG A 49 8.01 3.23 0.63
C ARG A 49 7.78 1.81 1.18
N ARG A 50 7.32 0.89 0.34
CA ARG A 50 7.11 -0.50 0.74
C ARG A 50 8.42 -1.19 1.13
N CYS A 51 9.50 -0.92 0.40
CA CYS A 51 10.82 -1.49 0.70
C CYS A 51 11.41 -0.89 1.97
N GLU A 52 11.38 0.43 2.10
CA GLU A 52 11.99 1.14 3.22
C GLU A 52 11.29 0.86 4.56
N LEU A 53 9.97 0.82 4.55
CA LEU A 53 9.15 0.62 5.76
C LEU A 53 8.69 -0.83 5.94
N THR A 54 9.44 -1.77 5.35
CA THR A 54 9.15 -3.20 5.53
C THR A 54 9.29 -3.58 7.00
N MET A 55 8.30 -4.27 7.55
CA MET A 55 8.20 -4.69 8.96
C MET A 55 7.91 -3.57 9.98
N GLU A 56 7.70 -2.33 9.53
CA GLU A 56 7.36 -1.21 10.42
C GLU A 56 5.84 -1.04 10.67
N ASN A 57 5.03 -2.00 10.25
CA ASN A 57 3.57 -1.99 10.38
C ASN A 57 2.87 -0.78 9.72
N ASP A 58 3.53 -0.11 8.78
CA ASP A 58 2.98 1.06 8.08
C ASP A 58 2.12 0.68 6.87
N TYR A 59 2.42 -0.44 6.22
CA TYR A 59 1.86 -0.77 4.90
C TYR A 59 0.33 -0.89 4.91
N TYR A 60 -0.25 -1.52 5.92
CA TYR A 60 -1.70 -1.64 6.07
C TYR A 60 -2.39 -0.25 6.11
N TRP A 61 -1.92 0.62 6.96
CA TRP A 61 -2.47 1.96 7.11
C TRP A 61 -2.26 2.84 5.89
N THR A 62 -1.13 2.66 5.23
CA THR A 62 -0.82 3.34 3.98
C THR A 62 -1.77 2.93 2.87
N LEU A 63 -2.08 1.63 2.72
CA LEU A 63 -3.07 1.16 1.75
C LEU A 63 -4.46 1.72 2.02
N LEU A 64 -4.89 1.77 3.28
CA LEU A 64 -6.17 2.38 3.66
C LEU A 64 -6.23 3.86 3.26
N ARG A 65 -5.18 4.61 3.57
CA ARG A 65 -5.10 6.04 3.21
C ARG A 65 -5.15 6.24 1.69
N TRP A 66 -4.44 5.45 0.94
CA TRP A 66 -4.43 5.54 -0.52
C TRP A 66 -5.75 5.10 -1.14
N GLY A 67 -6.41 4.10 -0.58
CA GLY A 67 -7.67 3.61 -1.09
C GLY A 67 -8.80 4.63 -0.96
N LYS A 68 -8.98 5.20 0.23
CA LYS A 68 -10.11 6.10 0.52
C LYS A 68 -9.82 7.56 0.19
N HIS A 69 -8.63 8.03 0.54
CA HIS A 69 -8.22 9.42 0.43
C HIS A 69 -6.99 9.57 -0.46
N GLY A 70 -6.60 8.48 -1.06
CA GLY A 70 -5.40 8.39 -1.83
C GLY A 70 -5.48 9.31 -3.01
N GLY A 71 -4.54 10.16 -3.08
CA GLY A 71 -4.33 11.10 -4.10
C GLY A 71 -4.57 10.57 -5.50
N TYR A 72 -3.79 10.99 -6.38
CA TYR A 72 -3.83 10.79 -7.81
C TYR A 72 -4.60 9.53 -8.27
N ALA A 73 -5.71 9.79 -8.97
CA ALA A 73 -6.48 8.80 -9.73
C ALA A 73 -6.81 7.49 -8.98
N ASN A 74 -7.20 7.58 -7.70
CA ASN A 74 -7.50 6.41 -6.89
C ASN A 74 -6.35 5.40 -6.81
N ASN A 75 -5.13 5.88 -6.80
CA ASN A 75 -3.94 5.07 -6.69
C ASN A 75 -3.96 4.24 -5.41
N GLY A 76 -4.14 2.98 -5.54
CA GLY A 76 -4.32 2.04 -4.42
C GLY A 76 -5.65 1.32 -4.48
N VAL A 77 -6.60 1.81 -5.30
CA VAL A 77 -7.87 1.12 -5.54
C VAL A 77 -7.79 0.37 -6.86
N ALA A 78 -8.02 -0.93 -6.82
CA ALA A 78 -8.17 -1.74 -8.01
C ALA A 78 -9.54 -1.48 -8.68
N PRO A 79 -9.73 -1.85 -9.95
CA PRO A 79 -11.03 -1.82 -10.58
C PRO A 79 -12.10 -2.50 -9.72
N GLY A 80 -13.24 -1.85 -9.53
CA GLY A 80 -14.31 -2.34 -8.65
C GLY A 80 -14.20 -1.90 -7.19
N GLY A 81 -13.36 -0.89 -6.87
CA GLY A 81 -13.26 -0.32 -5.53
C GLY A 81 -12.37 -1.09 -4.56
N LYS A 82 -11.70 -2.15 -5.01
CA LYS A 82 -10.82 -2.96 -4.15
C LYS A 82 -9.45 -2.32 -4.01
N ILE A 83 -8.91 -2.29 -2.81
CA ILE A 83 -7.53 -1.84 -2.57
C ILE A 83 -6.58 -2.94 -3.06
N ALA A 84 -5.84 -2.64 -4.13
CA ALA A 84 -4.99 -3.61 -4.82
C ALA A 84 -4.03 -4.36 -3.90
N GLY A 85 -3.36 -3.67 -2.97
CA GLY A 85 -2.40 -4.29 -2.07
C GLY A 85 -2.95 -5.34 -1.11
N PHE A 86 -4.27 -5.32 -0.85
CA PHE A 86 -4.91 -6.35 0.00
C PHE A 86 -5.31 -7.60 -0.78
N THR A 87 -5.34 -7.52 -2.10
CA THR A 87 -5.73 -8.64 -2.97
C THR A 87 -4.52 -9.27 -3.67
N GLU A 88 -3.32 -8.75 -3.44
CA GLU A 88 -2.09 -9.32 -3.99
C GLU A 88 -1.84 -10.72 -3.45
N ILE A 89 -1.52 -11.63 -4.35
CA ILE A 89 -1.14 -13.00 -3.99
C ILE A 89 0.31 -12.96 -3.50
N PRO A 90 0.61 -13.52 -2.31
CA PRO A 90 1.97 -13.64 -1.83
C PRO A 90 2.85 -14.41 -2.82
N THR A 91 4.08 -13.96 -2.96
CA THR A 91 5.09 -14.65 -3.75
C THR A 91 6.21 -15.14 -2.85
N TYR A 92 6.87 -16.21 -3.26
CA TYR A 92 8.08 -16.71 -2.62
C TYR A 92 9.24 -16.65 -3.59
N VAL A 93 10.45 -16.56 -3.04
CA VAL A 93 11.68 -16.61 -3.79
C VAL A 93 12.44 -17.88 -3.40
N GLU A 94 12.71 -18.72 -4.35
CA GLU A 94 13.53 -19.91 -4.19
C GLU A 94 14.88 -19.68 -4.83
N ILE A 95 15.95 -19.73 -4.02
CA ILE A 95 17.32 -19.61 -4.50
C ILE A 95 17.76 -20.97 -5.01
N LYS A 96 18.18 -21.04 -6.27
CA LYS A 96 18.65 -22.28 -6.88
C LYS A 96 19.99 -22.74 -6.31
N ASN A 97 20.31 -24.01 -6.53
CA ASN A 97 21.54 -24.62 -6.00
C ASN A 97 22.84 -23.95 -6.51
N ASP A 98 22.79 -23.28 -7.66
CA ASP A 98 23.89 -22.49 -8.18
C ASP A 98 24.17 -21.21 -7.38
N ARG A 99 23.28 -20.82 -6.48
CA ARG A 99 23.29 -19.58 -5.66
C ARG A 99 23.43 -18.28 -6.48
N LYS A 100 23.23 -18.35 -7.79
CA LYS A 100 23.33 -17.21 -8.72
C LYS A 100 22.01 -16.87 -9.39
N SER A 101 21.08 -17.80 -9.38
CA SER A 101 19.75 -17.63 -9.96
C SER A 101 18.67 -17.94 -8.93
N PHE A 102 17.49 -17.38 -9.16
CA PHE A 102 16.32 -17.60 -8.29
C PHE A 102 15.06 -17.80 -9.12
N TYR A 103 14.10 -18.46 -8.52
CA TYR A 103 12.74 -18.61 -9.05
C TYR A 103 11.79 -17.79 -8.18
N VAL A 104 10.83 -17.12 -8.81
CA VAL A 104 9.75 -16.42 -8.12
C VAL A 104 8.45 -17.15 -8.40
N GLY A 105 7.88 -17.73 -7.39
CA GLY A 105 6.61 -18.45 -7.47
C GLY A 105 5.49 -17.74 -6.73
N LYS A 106 4.23 -18.04 -7.08
CA LYS A 106 3.07 -17.61 -6.31
C LYS A 106 2.76 -18.65 -5.25
N VAL A 107 2.46 -18.19 -4.05
CA VAL A 107 1.97 -19.08 -3.00
C VAL A 107 0.52 -19.44 -3.32
N THR A 108 0.28 -20.71 -3.61
CA THR A 108 -1.07 -21.27 -3.69
C THR A 108 -1.44 -21.75 -2.29
N HIS A 109 -2.34 -21.04 -1.63
CA HIS A 109 -2.94 -21.55 -0.40
C HIS A 109 -3.97 -22.61 -0.76
N GLY A 110 -3.88 -23.78 -0.12
CA GLY A 110 -4.80 -24.90 -0.36
C GLY A 110 -6.25 -24.65 0.07
N ASP A 111 -6.52 -23.54 0.73
CA ASP A 111 -7.77 -23.28 1.44
C ASP A 111 -8.76 -22.38 0.68
N ASN A 112 -8.58 -22.13 -0.61
CA ASN A 112 -9.44 -21.22 -1.38
C ASN A 112 -9.70 -19.86 -0.73
N ASP A 113 -8.80 -19.41 0.13
CA ASP A 113 -8.92 -18.13 0.83
C ASP A 113 -8.80 -16.98 -0.18
N ILE A 114 -9.94 -16.51 -0.63
CA ILE A 114 -10.04 -15.35 -1.50
C ILE A 114 -9.82 -14.12 -0.61
N ARG A 115 -8.69 -13.44 -0.77
CA ARG A 115 -8.45 -12.18 -0.11
C ARG A 115 -9.39 -11.13 -0.68
N GLU A 116 -10.29 -10.66 0.14
CA GLU A 116 -11.27 -9.66 -0.23
C GLU A 116 -11.17 -8.45 0.69
N PHE A 117 -11.11 -7.26 0.09
CA PHE A 117 -11.24 -6.03 0.84
C PHE A 117 -12.69 -5.53 0.73
N ARG A 118 -13.38 -5.50 1.84
CA ARG A 118 -14.76 -5.00 1.91
C ARG A 118 -14.74 -3.54 2.33
N GLU A 119 -15.02 -2.64 1.40
CA GLU A 119 -14.97 -1.19 1.62
C GLU A 119 -15.98 -0.71 2.65
N ASP A 120 -17.14 -1.33 2.70
CA ASP A 120 -18.20 -1.03 3.66
C ASP A 120 -17.78 -1.25 5.11
N ARG A 121 -16.77 -2.09 5.32
CA ARG A 121 -16.40 -2.60 6.63
C ARG A 121 -14.95 -2.34 7.05
N ARG A 122 -14.01 -2.23 6.11
CA ARG A 122 -12.59 -2.37 6.41
C ARG A 122 -11.82 -1.06 6.61
N TYR A 123 -12.41 0.08 6.27
CA TYR A 123 -11.76 1.36 6.50
C TYR A 123 -11.72 1.76 7.98
N LEU A 124 -12.71 1.34 8.74
CA LEU A 124 -12.76 1.58 10.18
C LEU A 124 -12.69 0.25 10.92
N LEU A 125 -11.96 0.22 12.02
CA LEU A 125 -11.98 -0.92 12.92
C LEU A 125 -13.29 -0.92 13.74
N PRO A 126 -13.78 -2.09 14.15
CA PRO A 126 -14.96 -2.14 15.03
C PRO A 126 -14.64 -1.51 16.37
N ILE A 127 -15.61 -0.84 16.94
CA ILE A 127 -15.54 -0.44 18.34
C ILE A 127 -15.73 -1.72 19.18
N PRO A 128 -14.84 -2.03 20.13
CA PRO A 128 -15.01 -3.22 20.97
C PRO A 128 -16.39 -3.22 21.65
N GLN A 129 -17.15 -4.31 21.51
CA GLN A 129 -18.52 -4.38 22.01
C GLN A 129 -18.62 -4.03 23.50
N GLY A 130 -17.66 -4.50 24.32
CA GLY A 130 -17.64 -4.16 25.74
C GLY A 130 -17.45 -2.66 26.05
N GLN A 131 -17.00 -1.85 25.09
CA GLN A 131 -16.96 -0.40 25.27
C GLN A 131 -18.32 0.24 24.96
N ILE A 132 -19.01 -0.26 23.95
CA ILE A 132 -20.38 0.17 23.60
C ILE A 132 -21.32 -0.16 24.77
N ASP A 133 -21.20 -1.37 25.33
CA ASP A 133 -22.05 -1.83 26.43
C ASP A 133 -21.86 -0.99 27.71
N ARG A 134 -20.69 -0.42 27.91
CA ARG A 134 -20.37 0.43 29.07
C ARG A 134 -20.70 1.90 28.86
N ASN A 135 -20.80 2.34 27.63
CA ASN A 135 -21.06 3.75 27.29
C ASN A 135 -21.99 3.84 26.07
N ALA A 136 -23.26 4.02 26.33
CA ALA A 136 -24.27 4.15 25.27
C ALA A 136 -24.04 5.30 24.29
N ASN A 137 -23.20 6.28 24.64
CA ASN A 137 -22.85 7.39 23.74
C ASN A 137 -21.81 6.99 22.67
N LEU A 138 -21.20 5.80 22.76
CA LEU A 138 -20.29 5.28 21.73
C LEU A 138 -21.00 4.57 20.58
N GLY A 139 -22.31 4.33 20.70
CA GLY A 139 -23.09 3.75 19.59
C GLY A 139 -23.47 4.80 18.53
N PRO A 140 -23.85 4.37 17.35
CA PRO A 140 -23.85 3.01 16.85
C PRO A 140 -22.44 2.52 16.46
N GLN A 141 -22.32 1.20 16.21
CA GLN A 141 -21.09 0.57 15.69
C GLN A 141 -20.68 1.19 14.35
N ASN A 142 -19.40 1.12 14.01
CA ASN A 142 -18.90 1.53 12.71
C ASN A 142 -19.58 0.75 11.57
N PRO A 143 -19.81 1.40 10.40
CA PRO A 143 -20.52 0.77 9.29
C PRO A 143 -19.97 -0.61 8.94
N GLY A 144 -20.88 -1.56 8.71
CA GLY A 144 -20.54 -2.92 8.30
C GLY A 144 -20.08 -3.86 9.41
N TRP A 145 -20.09 -3.42 10.67
CA TRP A 145 -19.73 -4.23 11.85
C TRP A 145 -20.92 -4.54 12.75
#